data_c9bb4e4b8e422ffe1f696aeecbe3b4ec
#
_entry.id   c9bb4e4b8e422ffe1f696aeecbe3b4ec
#
_cell.length_a   1.000
_cell.length_b   1.000
_cell.length_c   1.000
_cell.angle_alpha   90.00
_cell.angle_beta   90.00
_cell.angle_gamma   90.00
#
_symmetry.space_group_name_H-M   'P 1'
#
loop_
_entity.id
_entity.type
_entity.pdbx_description
1 polymer ?
#
loop_
_entity_poly.entity_id
_entity_poly.type
_entity_poly.pdbx_seq_one_letter_code
_entity_poly.pdbx_strand_id
1 'polypeptide(L)'
;MSNKPLKLIPKGRPLEAPENQARSRASPVRRLFRGRKRLWTKLGLGLCLAAVCTAYTAGLNQPATTVVAQKRELPVYSVERDDKVVSISFDASWGADKTIPILDILDQYGVKTTFFLVGGWVDKYPDMVKEIFARGHEIGNHSNTHPQMSKLGEEGIREELRMMSDKVEKLTGVRPTLFRPPYGDYNDRVIQVARVEGYEAVQWSIDSLDWKDRGTQDIIKRCTYKVENGDIVLFHNDSNDIVNALPTVIQHYQGLGFTIIPVGQIVLDGDYTIDVQGKQHPVQTTQPTQEPQQT
;
A
#
# COMPACT_ATOMS: atom_id res chain seq x y z
N MET A 1 -21.26 -44.05 35.21
CA MET A 1 -22.40 -44.87 34.74
C MET A 1 -22.51 -44.64 33.25
N SER A 2 -22.36 -45.47 32.37
CA SER A 2 -22.33 -46.88 32.09
C SER A 2 -21.83 -47.02 30.63
N ASN A 3 -20.71 -47.69 30.47
CA ASN A 3 -20.19 -48.15 29.17
C ASN A 3 -21.09 -49.26 28.62
N LYS A 4 -21.34 -49.25 27.31
CA LYS A 4 -21.65 -50.48 26.55
C LYS A 4 -20.98 -50.48 25.19
N PRO A 5 -20.32 -51.57 24.79
CA PRO A 5 -19.59 -51.71 23.55
C PRO A 5 -20.43 -52.23 22.38
N LEU A 6 -20.08 -51.84 21.17
CA LEU A 6 -20.67 -52.34 19.92
C LEU A 6 -20.12 -53.71 19.56
N LYS A 7 -21.01 -54.64 19.16
CA LYS A 7 -20.74 -56.00 18.70
C LYS A 7 -20.31 -56.01 17.22
N LEU A 8 -19.26 -56.80 16.95
CA LEU A 8 -18.77 -57.19 15.63
C LEU A 8 -19.68 -58.29 15.02
N ILE A 9 -19.95 -58.18 13.71
CA ILE A 9 -20.65 -59.18 12.88
C ILE A 9 -19.63 -59.87 11.97
N PRO A 10 -19.67 -61.20 11.80
CA PRO A 10 -18.61 -61.97 11.12
C PRO A 10 -18.78 -62.06 9.59
N LYS A 11 -17.65 -62.24 8.91
CA LYS A 11 -17.48 -62.41 7.47
C LYS A 11 -18.05 -63.76 6.98
N GLY A 12 -18.88 -63.70 5.92
CA GLY A 12 -19.30 -64.84 5.15
C GLY A 12 -18.29 -65.23 4.06
N ARG A 13 -18.13 -66.52 3.84
CA ARG A 13 -17.26 -67.19 2.84
C ARG A 13 -17.85 -67.08 1.41
N PRO A 14 -17.03 -67.16 0.36
CA PRO A 14 -17.50 -67.18 -1.02
C PRO A 14 -17.88 -68.56 -1.49
N LEU A 15 -18.89 -68.60 -2.36
CA LEU A 15 -19.37 -69.84 -3.04
C LEU A 15 -18.63 -69.96 -4.40
N GLU A 16 -18.13 -71.18 -4.66
CA GLU A 16 -17.55 -71.63 -5.92
C GLU A 16 -18.64 -71.85 -6.98
N ALA A 17 -18.34 -71.55 -8.24
CA ALA A 17 -19.17 -71.84 -9.38
C ALA A 17 -18.52 -72.85 -10.32
N PRO A 18 -19.29 -73.71 -10.98
CA PRO A 18 -18.74 -74.84 -11.69
C PRO A 18 -18.26 -74.53 -13.12
N GLU A 19 -17.25 -75.27 -13.50
CA GLU A 19 -16.60 -75.34 -14.79
C GLU A 19 -17.50 -75.93 -15.85
N ASN A 20 -17.68 -75.31 -17.00
CA ASN A 20 -18.36 -75.95 -18.13
C ASN A 20 -17.57 -75.71 -19.44
N GLN A 21 -16.97 -76.82 -19.92
CA GLN A 21 -16.26 -76.90 -21.17
C GLN A 21 -17.23 -76.92 -22.39
N ALA A 22 -17.08 -75.98 -23.26
CA ALA A 22 -17.68 -76.12 -24.63
C ALA A 22 -16.66 -75.68 -25.69
N ARG A 23 -16.08 -76.66 -26.35
CA ARG A 23 -15.29 -76.47 -27.60
C ARG A 23 -16.21 -76.08 -28.74
N SER A 24 -16.06 -74.90 -29.24
CA SER A 24 -16.72 -74.46 -30.50
C SER A 24 -15.66 -74.25 -31.58
N ARG A 25 -15.83 -74.95 -32.70
CA ARG A 25 -15.05 -74.90 -33.97
C ARG A 25 -15.25 -73.50 -34.61
N ALA A 26 -14.21 -72.75 -34.76
CA ALA A 26 -14.22 -71.45 -35.44
C ALA A 26 -14.29 -71.62 -36.98
N SER A 27 -15.25 -71.02 -37.65
CA SER A 27 -15.44 -70.97 -39.09
C SER A 27 -14.39 -70.01 -39.76
N PRO A 28 -14.02 -70.27 -41.01
CA PRO A 28 -12.95 -69.51 -41.71
C PRO A 28 -13.29 -68.06 -42.04
N VAL A 29 -14.53 -67.63 -41.96
CA VAL A 29 -14.98 -66.27 -42.25
C VAL A 29 -14.51 -65.23 -41.19
N ARG A 30 -14.15 -65.65 -39.98
CA ARG A 30 -13.68 -64.73 -38.92
C ARG A 30 -12.25 -64.19 -39.12
N ARG A 31 -11.44 -64.75 -40.02
CA ARG A 31 -10.07 -64.26 -40.22
C ARG A 31 -9.96 -62.97 -41.06
N LEU A 32 -10.89 -62.75 -42.02
CA LEU A 32 -10.85 -61.55 -42.85
C LEU A 32 -11.22 -60.27 -42.10
N PHE A 33 -12.06 -60.33 -41.08
CA PHE A 33 -12.50 -59.15 -40.34
C PHE A 33 -11.52 -58.76 -39.22
N ARG A 34 -10.62 -59.59 -38.79
CA ARG A 34 -9.62 -59.28 -37.76
C ARG A 34 -8.48 -58.39 -38.29
N GLY A 35 -8.12 -58.47 -39.55
CA GLY A 35 -7.13 -57.61 -40.21
C GLY A 35 -7.64 -56.15 -40.37
N ARG A 36 -8.88 -56.00 -40.75
CA ARG A 36 -9.46 -54.66 -40.95
C ARG A 36 -9.65 -53.87 -39.62
N LYS A 37 -10.06 -54.54 -38.55
CA LYS A 37 -10.17 -53.88 -37.22
C LYS A 37 -8.82 -53.41 -36.67
N ARG A 38 -7.75 -54.16 -36.90
CA ARG A 38 -6.38 -53.73 -36.51
C ARG A 38 -5.83 -52.56 -37.33
N LEU A 39 -6.25 -52.45 -38.60
CA LEU A 39 -5.85 -51.34 -39.45
C LEU A 39 -6.56 -50.05 -39.00
N TRP A 40 -7.86 -50.11 -38.72
CA TRP A 40 -8.64 -48.95 -38.26
C TRP A 40 -8.23 -48.48 -36.88
N THR A 41 -7.84 -49.38 -35.96
CA THR A 41 -7.31 -48.98 -34.63
C THR A 41 -5.95 -48.34 -34.75
N LYS A 42 -5.05 -48.77 -35.66
CA LYS A 42 -3.76 -48.09 -35.90
C LYS A 42 -3.91 -46.72 -36.55
N LEU A 43 -4.84 -46.59 -37.54
CA LEU A 43 -5.18 -45.30 -38.13
C LEU A 43 -5.80 -44.33 -37.11
N GLY A 44 -6.72 -44.80 -36.27
CA GLY A 44 -7.31 -43.99 -35.21
C GLY A 44 -6.27 -43.51 -34.17
N LEU A 45 -5.34 -44.40 -33.79
CA LEU A 45 -4.26 -44.04 -32.84
C LEU A 45 -3.29 -43.03 -33.44
N GLY A 46 -2.97 -43.16 -34.73
CA GLY A 46 -2.13 -42.20 -35.44
C GLY A 46 -2.75 -40.81 -35.57
N LEU A 47 -4.06 -40.76 -35.87
CA LEU A 47 -4.81 -39.50 -35.92
C LEU A 47 -4.93 -38.82 -34.54
N CYS A 48 -5.11 -39.58 -33.46
CA CYS A 48 -5.12 -39.04 -32.10
C CYS A 48 -3.75 -38.49 -31.71
N LEU A 49 -2.65 -39.20 -32.03
CA LEU A 49 -1.29 -38.72 -31.79
C LEU A 49 -0.99 -37.44 -32.59
N ALA A 50 -1.38 -37.38 -33.85
CA ALA A 50 -1.19 -36.19 -34.67
C ALA A 50 -1.99 -34.99 -34.11
N ALA A 51 -3.23 -35.21 -33.66
CA ALA A 51 -4.05 -34.16 -33.04
C ALA A 51 -3.47 -33.68 -31.71
N VAL A 52 -2.92 -34.57 -30.89
CA VAL A 52 -2.22 -34.19 -29.65
C VAL A 52 -0.94 -33.43 -29.93
N CYS A 53 -0.15 -33.87 -30.92
CA CYS A 53 1.06 -33.13 -31.32
C CYS A 53 0.75 -31.73 -31.90
N THR A 54 -0.30 -31.61 -32.73
CA THR A 54 -0.71 -30.29 -33.25
C THR A 54 -1.26 -29.38 -32.14
N ALA A 55 -2.01 -29.91 -31.20
CA ALA A 55 -2.48 -29.14 -30.02
C ALA A 55 -1.29 -28.70 -29.13
N TYR A 56 -0.29 -29.58 -28.95
CA TYR A 56 0.89 -29.28 -28.17
C TYR A 56 1.77 -28.20 -28.85
N THR A 57 2.00 -28.30 -30.15
CA THR A 57 2.77 -27.30 -30.91
C THR A 57 2.01 -25.97 -31.04
N ALA A 58 0.69 -25.99 -31.15
CA ALA A 58 -0.13 -24.77 -31.12
C ALA A 58 -0.09 -24.09 -29.73
N GLY A 59 -0.01 -24.89 -28.66
CA GLY A 59 0.18 -24.36 -27.30
C GLY A 59 1.57 -23.73 -27.06
N LEU A 60 2.61 -24.27 -27.72
CA LEU A 60 3.97 -23.74 -27.61
C LEU A 60 4.18 -22.44 -28.43
N ASN A 61 3.35 -22.21 -29.45
CA ASN A 61 3.41 -21.01 -30.29
C ASN A 61 2.47 -19.90 -29.85
N GLN A 62 1.89 -19.97 -28.64
CA GLN A 62 1.21 -18.82 -28.07
C GLN A 62 2.27 -17.74 -27.81
N PRO A 63 2.12 -16.52 -28.37
CA PRO A 63 2.99 -15.43 -28.00
C PRO A 63 2.88 -15.27 -26.48
N ALA A 64 4.02 -15.30 -25.78
CA ALA A 64 4.07 -15.00 -24.37
C ALA A 64 3.44 -13.61 -24.20
N THR A 65 2.21 -13.56 -23.73
CA THR A 65 1.61 -12.31 -23.26
C THR A 65 2.48 -11.88 -22.08
N THR A 66 3.41 -10.97 -22.33
CA THR A 66 4.09 -10.26 -21.26
C THR A 66 2.99 -9.54 -20.48
N VAL A 67 2.61 -10.13 -19.36
CA VAL A 67 1.86 -9.41 -18.33
C VAL A 67 2.84 -8.36 -17.84
N VAL A 68 2.76 -7.16 -18.40
CA VAL A 68 3.41 -5.99 -17.82
C VAL A 68 2.74 -5.85 -16.46
N ALA A 69 3.45 -6.24 -15.41
CA ALA A 69 2.98 -6.02 -14.05
C ALA A 69 2.72 -4.52 -13.92
N GLN A 70 1.46 -4.14 -13.75
CA GLN A 70 1.10 -2.75 -13.55
C GLN A 70 1.85 -2.26 -12.31
N LYS A 71 2.72 -1.25 -12.49
CA LYS A 71 3.46 -0.66 -11.38
C LYS A 71 2.44 -0.12 -10.38
N ARG A 72 2.52 -0.60 -9.14
CA ARG A 72 1.65 -0.13 -8.06
C ARG A 72 1.88 1.35 -7.82
N GLU A 73 0.80 2.11 -7.67
CA GLU A 73 0.85 3.52 -7.26
C GLU A 73 1.16 3.59 -5.77
N LEU A 74 2.17 4.38 -5.42
CA LEU A 74 2.61 4.55 -4.04
C LEU A 74 2.55 6.03 -3.64
N PRO A 75 2.15 6.35 -2.40
CA PRO A 75 2.36 7.66 -1.81
C PRO A 75 3.84 7.85 -1.43
N VAL A 76 4.22 9.08 -1.12
CA VAL A 76 5.57 9.40 -0.66
C VAL A 76 5.72 9.03 0.81
N TYR A 77 6.72 8.19 1.14
CA TYR A 77 7.07 7.82 2.51
C TYR A 77 8.29 8.57 3.03
N SER A 78 9.23 8.86 2.14
CA SER A 78 10.43 9.66 2.39
C SER A 78 10.93 10.24 1.08
N VAL A 79 11.92 11.13 1.14
CA VAL A 79 12.47 11.82 -0.04
C VAL A 79 13.97 11.64 -0.09
N GLU A 80 14.55 11.42 -1.27
CA GLU A 80 16.00 11.45 -1.45
C GLU A 80 16.50 12.89 -1.35
N ARG A 81 17.33 13.15 -0.33
CA ARG A 81 17.88 14.49 -0.05
C ARG A 81 19.37 14.39 0.29
N ASP A 82 20.14 15.32 -0.29
CA ASP A 82 21.56 15.47 0.04
C ASP A 82 21.77 16.34 1.30
N ASP A 83 20.85 17.26 1.56
CA ASP A 83 20.84 18.14 2.73
C ASP A 83 20.25 17.44 3.97
N LYS A 84 20.68 17.86 5.14
CA LYS A 84 20.19 17.33 6.41
C LYS A 84 18.83 17.94 6.78
N VAL A 85 17.78 17.46 6.12
CA VAL A 85 16.40 17.85 6.41
C VAL A 85 15.58 16.63 6.79
N VAL A 86 14.64 16.82 7.71
CA VAL A 86 13.59 15.87 8.08
C VAL A 86 12.28 16.61 8.23
N SER A 87 11.16 15.90 8.16
CA SER A 87 9.85 16.45 8.47
C SER A 87 9.24 15.72 9.65
N ILE A 88 8.66 16.43 10.59
CA ILE A 88 7.74 15.87 11.58
C ILE A 88 6.34 16.30 11.21
N SER A 89 5.34 15.46 11.50
CA SER A 89 3.95 15.74 11.14
C SER A 89 2.99 15.16 12.16
N PHE A 90 1.82 15.76 12.27
CA PHE A 90 0.79 15.37 13.22
C PHE A 90 -0.51 15.06 12.51
N ASP A 91 -1.07 13.86 12.75
CA ASP A 91 -2.42 13.53 12.35
C ASP A 91 -3.39 13.95 13.47
N ALA A 92 -4.39 14.77 13.14
CA ALA A 92 -5.35 15.33 14.08
C ALA A 92 -6.77 14.84 13.75
N SER A 93 -7.21 13.80 14.46
CA SER A 93 -8.52 13.15 14.28
C SER A 93 -9.43 13.28 15.49
N TRP A 94 -8.85 13.32 16.69
CA TRP A 94 -9.58 13.29 17.96
C TRP A 94 -9.27 14.54 18.77
N GLY A 95 -9.28 14.56 20.05
CA GLY A 95 -9.06 15.68 20.97
C GLY A 95 -8.22 16.88 20.47
N ALA A 96 -8.23 17.97 21.21
CA ALA A 96 -7.43 19.15 20.90
C ALA A 96 -6.64 19.69 22.11
N ASP A 97 -6.72 19.02 23.25
CA ASP A 97 -6.20 19.51 24.53
C ASP A 97 -4.66 19.70 24.51
N LYS A 98 -3.97 18.92 23.68
CA LYS A 98 -2.52 18.98 23.55
C LYS A 98 -2.05 19.81 22.34
N THR A 99 -2.98 20.30 21.51
CA THR A 99 -2.63 21.08 20.31
C THR A 99 -1.84 22.34 20.68
N ILE A 100 -2.33 23.16 21.61
CA ILE A 100 -1.59 24.35 22.06
C ILE A 100 -0.24 23.99 22.73
N PRO A 101 -0.15 23.05 23.67
CA PRO A 101 1.15 22.60 24.19
C PRO A 101 2.13 22.14 23.13
N ILE A 102 1.67 21.42 22.08
CA ILE A 102 2.52 21.02 20.94
C ILE A 102 3.02 22.25 20.19
N LEU A 103 2.12 23.18 19.86
CA LEU A 103 2.47 24.43 19.16
C LEU A 103 3.46 25.28 19.94
N ASP A 104 3.32 25.38 21.28
CA ASP A 104 4.23 26.10 22.16
C ASP A 104 5.64 25.46 22.14
N ILE A 105 5.73 24.14 22.13
CA ILE A 105 7.01 23.42 21.97
C ILE A 105 7.62 23.71 20.60
N LEU A 106 6.85 23.62 19.54
CA LEU A 106 7.33 23.88 18.18
C LEU A 106 7.86 25.32 18.05
N ASP A 107 7.18 26.31 18.62
CA ASP A 107 7.62 27.71 18.64
C ASP A 107 8.89 27.87 19.48
N GLN A 108 8.99 27.23 20.64
CA GLN A 108 10.18 27.24 21.50
C GLN A 108 11.44 26.79 20.77
N TYR A 109 11.32 25.78 19.89
CA TYR A 109 12.43 25.22 19.13
C TYR A 109 12.58 25.82 17.73
N GLY A 110 11.74 26.78 17.34
CA GLY A 110 11.75 27.41 16.01
C GLY A 110 11.38 26.47 14.88
N VAL A 111 10.55 25.46 15.16
CA VAL A 111 10.16 24.41 14.19
C VAL A 111 8.82 24.74 13.58
N LYS A 112 8.73 24.62 12.26
CA LYS A 112 7.47 24.58 11.52
C LYS A 112 7.25 23.19 10.93
N THR A 113 6.00 22.73 10.93
CA THR A 113 5.62 21.36 10.60
C THR A 113 4.27 21.31 9.90
N THR A 114 3.81 20.10 9.55
CA THR A 114 2.54 19.85 8.89
C THR A 114 1.56 19.14 9.82
N PHE A 115 0.33 19.65 9.90
CA PHE A 115 -0.80 19.02 10.57
C PHE A 115 -1.78 18.49 9.53
N PHE A 116 -2.00 17.18 9.48
CA PHE A 116 -3.02 16.53 8.66
C PHE A 116 -4.32 16.47 9.44
N LEU A 117 -5.31 17.27 9.06
CA LEU A 117 -6.54 17.44 9.81
C LEU A 117 -7.69 16.63 9.21
N VAL A 118 -8.49 15.98 10.06
CA VAL A 118 -9.77 15.39 9.68
C VAL A 118 -10.86 16.47 9.66
N GLY A 119 -11.74 16.46 8.64
CA GLY A 119 -12.81 17.45 8.51
C GLY A 119 -13.74 17.54 9.72
N GLY A 120 -14.03 16.40 10.36
CA GLY A 120 -14.78 16.39 11.61
C GLY A 120 -14.05 17.07 12.78
N TRP A 121 -12.72 17.01 12.81
CA TRP A 121 -11.89 17.75 13.77
C TRP A 121 -11.89 19.25 13.47
N VAL A 122 -11.83 19.62 12.18
CA VAL A 122 -11.92 21.02 11.73
C VAL A 122 -13.24 21.66 12.14
N ASP A 123 -14.36 20.94 11.99
CA ASP A 123 -15.68 21.42 12.41
C ASP A 123 -15.75 21.64 13.92
N LYS A 124 -15.15 20.74 14.70
CA LYS A 124 -15.20 20.77 16.16
C LYS A 124 -14.26 21.80 16.78
N TYR A 125 -13.12 22.04 16.14
CA TYR A 125 -12.04 22.87 16.69
C TYR A 125 -11.55 23.96 15.70
N PRO A 126 -12.45 24.81 15.14
CA PRO A 126 -12.07 25.77 14.10
C PRO A 126 -11.03 26.81 14.58
N ASP A 127 -11.02 27.14 15.87
CA ASP A 127 -10.06 28.07 16.42
C ASP A 127 -8.65 27.46 16.51
N MET A 128 -8.55 26.15 16.73
CA MET A 128 -7.26 25.45 16.68
C MET A 128 -6.71 25.39 15.25
N VAL A 129 -7.58 25.25 14.24
CA VAL A 129 -7.16 25.32 12.82
C VAL A 129 -6.53 26.67 12.51
N LYS A 130 -7.20 27.77 12.94
CA LYS A 130 -6.68 29.13 12.77
C LYS A 130 -5.36 29.33 13.52
N GLU A 131 -5.25 28.78 14.73
CA GLU A 131 -4.03 28.90 15.55
C GLU A 131 -2.84 28.15 14.90
N ILE A 132 -3.06 26.91 14.44
CA ILE A 132 -2.05 26.14 13.67
C ILE A 132 -1.57 26.96 12.47
N PHE A 133 -2.50 27.52 11.70
CA PHE A 133 -2.19 28.31 10.50
C PHE A 133 -1.51 29.64 10.85
N ALA A 134 -2.00 30.37 11.86
CA ALA A 134 -1.46 31.67 12.29
C ALA A 134 -0.02 31.54 12.80
N ARG A 135 0.35 30.42 13.42
CA ARG A 135 1.72 30.12 13.83
C ARG A 135 2.61 29.61 12.68
N GLY A 136 2.11 29.62 11.43
CA GLY A 136 2.89 29.32 10.21
C GLY A 136 3.15 27.83 10.00
N HIS A 137 2.33 26.97 10.56
CA HIS A 137 2.37 25.52 10.23
C HIS A 137 1.55 25.24 8.98
N GLU A 138 1.97 24.24 8.25
CA GLU A 138 1.27 23.72 7.08
C GLU A 138 0.07 22.85 7.51
N ILE A 139 -1.02 22.93 6.75
CA ILE A 139 -2.19 22.07 6.95
C ILE A 139 -2.34 21.15 5.75
N GLY A 140 -2.36 19.83 6.02
CA GLY A 140 -2.66 18.77 5.07
C GLY A 140 -4.06 18.21 5.27
N ASN A 141 -4.55 17.50 4.25
CA ASN A 141 -5.84 16.82 4.24
C ASN A 141 -5.72 15.41 4.81
N HIS A 142 -6.57 15.07 5.80
CA HIS A 142 -6.67 13.72 6.37
C HIS A 142 -8.08 13.12 6.20
N SER A 143 -8.73 13.42 5.06
CA SER A 143 -10.13 13.14 4.74
C SER A 143 -11.14 13.91 5.59
N ASN A 144 -12.43 13.82 5.25
CA ASN A 144 -13.48 14.50 5.97
C ASN A 144 -14.00 13.71 7.18
N THR A 145 -14.20 12.40 7.05
CA THR A 145 -14.81 11.54 8.08
C THR A 145 -13.90 10.42 8.58
N HIS A 146 -12.64 10.39 8.16
CA HIS A 146 -11.63 9.39 8.56
C HIS A 146 -12.00 7.94 8.17
N PRO A 147 -12.46 7.65 6.95
CA PRO A 147 -12.81 6.30 6.53
C PRO A 147 -11.58 5.51 6.09
N GLN A 148 -11.74 4.18 5.92
CA GLN A 148 -10.79 3.40 5.12
C GLN A 148 -10.98 3.76 3.65
N MET A 149 -10.07 4.59 3.12
CA MET A 149 -10.18 5.17 1.77
C MET A 149 -10.20 4.11 0.66
N SER A 150 -9.48 3.00 0.84
CA SER A 150 -9.45 1.91 -0.13
C SER A 150 -10.80 1.24 -0.38
N LYS A 151 -11.75 1.38 0.54
CA LYS A 151 -13.11 0.84 0.44
C LYS A 151 -14.09 1.75 -0.31
N LEU A 152 -13.70 2.98 -0.58
CA LEU A 152 -14.55 3.95 -1.27
C LEU A 152 -14.43 3.81 -2.80
N GLY A 153 -15.50 4.19 -3.50
CA GLY A 153 -15.45 4.48 -4.93
C GLY A 153 -14.78 5.82 -5.20
N GLU A 154 -14.47 6.12 -6.46
CA GLU A 154 -13.79 7.37 -6.85
C GLU A 154 -14.51 8.62 -6.35
N GLU A 155 -15.84 8.69 -6.52
CA GLU A 155 -16.62 9.85 -6.08
C GLU A 155 -16.58 10.02 -4.57
N GLY A 156 -16.67 8.92 -3.79
CA GLY A 156 -16.54 8.99 -2.33
C GLY A 156 -15.15 9.48 -1.89
N ILE A 157 -14.08 9.10 -2.61
CA ILE A 157 -12.74 9.61 -2.35
C ILE A 157 -12.69 11.12 -2.64
N ARG A 158 -13.21 11.57 -3.79
CA ARG A 158 -13.27 13.01 -4.14
C ARG A 158 -14.03 13.82 -3.10
N GLU A 159 -15.19 13.32 -2.66
CA GLU A 159 -16.02 13.99 -1.67
C GLU A 159 -15.29 14.13 -0.32
N GLU A 160 -14.65 13.07 0.16
CA GLU A 160 -13.84 13.10 1.39
C GLU A 160 -12.71 14.14 1.31
N LEU A 161 -12.00 14.21 0.19
CA LEU A 161 -10.92 15.17 -0.02
C LEU A 161 -11.45 16.61 -0.12
N ARG A 162 -12.48 16.83 -0.94
CA ARG A 162 -13.05 18.16 -1.21
C ARG A 162 -13.66 18.77 0.04
N MET A 163 -14.52 18.01 0.74
CA MET A 163 -15.23 18.53 1.91
C MET A 163 -14.29 18.97 3.02
N MET A 164 -13.22 18.23 3.26
CA MET A 164 -12.20 18.62 4.23
C MET A 164 -11.51 19.91 3.81
N SER A 165 -11.03 19.97 2.56
CA SER A 165 -10.27 21.11 2.09
C SER A 165 -11.12 22.40 1.99
N ASP A 166 -12.40 22.29 1.60
CA ASP A 166 -13.33 23.43 1.59
C ASP A 166 -13.48 24.06 2.99
N LYS A 167 -13.49 23.22 4.04
CA LYS A 167 -13.56 23.69 5.44
C LYS A 167 -12.30 24.44 5.85
N VAL A 168 -11.12 23.89 5.53
CA VAL A 168 -9.84 24.54 5.86
C VAL A 168 -9.67 25.82 5.07
N GLU A 169 -9.94 25.83 3.78
CA GLU A 169 -9.85 27.01 2.93
C GLU A 169 -10.76 28.14 3.41
N LYS A 170 -11.98 27.81 3.88
CA LYS A 170 -12.90 28.78 4.48
C LYS A 170 -12.33 29.44 5.74
N LEU A 171 -11.52 28.73 6.53
CA LEU A 171 -10.98 29.23 7.80
C LEU A 171 -9.67 29.98 7.63
N THR A 172 -8.85 29.59 6.65
CA THR A 172 -7.45 30.02 6.49
C THR A 172 -7.20 30.81 5.21
N GLY A 173 -8.08 30.70 4.22
CA GLY A 173 -7.86 31.21 2.86
C GLY A 173 -6.92 30.40 2.01
N VAL A 174 -6.41 29.26 2.52
CA VAL A 174 -5.45 28.39 1.83
C VAL A 174 -6.02 26.97 1.72
N ARG A 175 -5.97 26.41 0.52
CA ARG A 175 -6.40 25.03 0.27
C ARG A 175 -5.23 24.08 0.45
N PRO A 176 -5.39 22.96 1.23
CA PRO A 176 -4.38 21.94 1.35
C PRO A 176 -4.04 21.28 0.01
N THR A 177 -2.76 21.00 -0.22
CA THR A 177 -2.24 20.28 -1.40
C THR A 177 -1.64 18.92 -1.06
N LEU A 178 -1.47 18.63 0.24
CA LEU A 178 -1.02 17.33 0.72
C LEU A 178 -2.20 16.52 1.24
N PHE A 179 -2.17 15.22 0.98
CA PHE A 179 -3.15 14.27 1.50
C PHE A 179 -2.46 13.10 2.19
N ARG A 180 -2.89 12.78 3.40
CA ARG A 180 -2.49 11.55 4.09
C ARG A 180 -3.71 10.65 4.27
N PRO A 181 -3.73 9.44 3.69
CA PRO A 181 -4.82 8.51 3.87
C PRO A 181 -4.98 8.09 5.33
N PRO A 182 -6.21 8.14 5.91
CA PRO A 182 -6.50 7.60 7.22
C PRO A 182 -6.00 6.16 7.39
N TYR A 183 -5.43 5.82 8.54
CA TYR A 183 -4.88 4.50 8.87
C TYR A 183 -3.72 4.06 7.97
N GLY A 184 -3.19 4.92 7.11
CA GLY A 184 -2.29 4.51 6.03
C GLY A 184 -2.98 3.64 4.97
N ASP A 185 -4.31 3.65 4.90
CA ASP A 185 -5.11 2.78 4.02
C ASP A 185 -5.29 3.40 2.64
N TYR A 186 -4.65 2.79 1.63
CA TYR A 186 -4.74 3.21 0.23
C TYR A 186 -4.67 2.03 -0.73
N ASN A 187 -5.07 2.28 -1.96
CA ASN A 187 -4.84 1.46 -3.15
C ASN A 187 -4.56 2.40 -4.33
N ASP A 188 -4.29 1.84 -5.52
CA ASP A 188 -3.96 2.63 -6.71
C ASP A 188 -5.04 3.67 -7.03
N ARG A 189 -6.33 3.33 -6.85
CA ARG A 189 -7.45 4.26 -7.06
C ARG A 189 -7.36 5.47 -6.16
N VAL A 190 -7.08 5.28 -4.88
CA VAL A 190 -6.95 6.39 -3.90
C VAL A 190 -5.85 7.35 -4.32
N ILE A 191 -4.68 6.82 -4.69
CA ILE A 191 -3.54 7.64 -5.11
C ILE A 191 -3.83 8.38 -6.42
N GLN A 192 -4.43 7.70 -7.40
CA GLN A 192 -4.79 8.30 -8.69
C GLN A 192 -5.82 9.41 -8.54
N VAL A 193 -6.88 9.17 -7.75
CA VAL A 193 -7.91 10.20 -7.50
C VAL A 193 -7.31 11.38 -6.74
N ALA A 194 -6.51 11.16 -5.71
CA ALA A 194 -5.85 12.23 -4.98
C ALA A 194 -4.99 13.10 -5.91
N ARG A 195 -4.19 12.47 -6.79
CA ARG A 195 -3.37 13.19 -7.79
C ARG A 195 -4.22 14.00 -8.77
N VAL A 196 -5.31 13.44 -9.28
CA VAL A 196 -6.23 14.15 -10.19
C VAL A 196 -6.88 15.35 -9.51
N GLU A 197 -7.17 15.24 -8.20
CA GLU A 197 -7.71 16.34 -7.39
C GLU A 197 -6.64 17.35 -6.92
N GLY A 198 -5.38 17.18 -7.36
CA GLY A 198 -4.29 18.12 -7.08
C GLY A 198 -3.60 17.90 -5.74
N TYR A 199 -3.68 16.69 -5.17
CA TYR A 199 -2.99 16.35 -3.93
C TYR A 199 -1.77 15.47 -4.19
N GLU A 200 -0.67 15.78 -3.47
CA GLU A 200 0.40 14.82 -3.27
C GLU A 200 0.03 13.91 -2.07
N ALA A 201 0.01 12.61 -2.34
CA ALA A 201 -0.30 11.62 -1.31
C ALA A 201 0.97 11.26 -0.52
N VAL A 202 0.94 11.43 0.80
CA VAL A 202 2.10 11.21 1.66
C VAL A 202 1.79 10.24 2.80
N GLN A 203 2.81 9.51 3.22
CA GLN A 203 2.82 8.62 4.38
C GLN A 203 3.93 9.05 5.35
N TRP A 204 4.66 8.10 5.92
CA TRP A 204 5.78 8.31 6.84
C TRP A 204 6.79 7.16 6.73
N SER A 205 8.04 7.46 6.96
CA SER A 205 9.11 6.48 7.08
C SER A 205 9.39 6.12 8.56
N ILE A 206 9.07 7.03 9.48
CA ILE A 206 9.23 6.80 10.92
C ILE A 206 7.87 6.92 11.62
N ASP A 207 7.40 5.81 12.22
CA ASP A 207 6.17 5.74 13.00
C ASP A 207 6.49 5.81 14.50
N SER A 208 6.06 6.86 15.16
CA SER A 208 6.21 7.03 16.60
C SER A 208 5.45 5.98 17.41
N LEU A 209 4.35 5.45 16.86
CA LEU A 209 3.36 4.62 17.56
C LEU A 209 2.86 5.26 18.88
N ASP A 210 2.85 6.57 18.94
CA ASP A 210 2.49 7.36 20.11
C ASP A 210 1.03 7.11 20.56
N TRP A 211 0.14 6.83 19.62
CA TRP A 211 -1.26 6.45 19.88
C TRP A 211 -1.44 5.12 20.64
N LYS A 212 -0.37 4.34 20.81
CA LYS A 212 -0.39 3.05 21.54
C LYS A 212 -0.15 3.18 23.04
N ASP A 213 0.05 4.40 23.55
CA ASP A 213 0.26 4.70 24.98
C ASP A 213 1.35 3.81 25.64
N ARG A 214 2.49 3.63 24.94
CA ARG A 214 3.61 2.84 25.43
C ARG A 214 4.60 3.64 26.30
N GLY A 215 4.29 4.90 26.52
CA GLY A 215 5.08 5.83 27.30
C GLY A 215 6.09 6.65 26.50
N THR A 216 6.47 7.77 27.06
CA THR A 216 7.38 8.78 26.48
C THR A 216 8.67 8.18 25.91
N GLN A 217 9.28 7.22 26.61
CA GLN A 217 10.55 6.62 26.19
C GLN A 217 10.43 5.73 24.94
N ASP A 218 9.29 5.06 24.71
CA ASP A 218 9.07 4.28 23.50
C ASP A 218 8.98 5.21 22.27
N ILE A 219 8.30 6.35 22.40
CA ILE A 219 8.21 7.38 21.36
C ILE A 219 9.62 7.91 21.02
N ILE A 220 10.37 8.36 22.04
CA ILE A 220 11.72 8.90 21.84
C ILE A 220 12.61 7.87 21.14
N LYS A 221 12.65 6.63 21.63
CA LYS A 221 13.46 5.57 21.04
C LYS A 221 13.13 5.32 19.58
N ARG A 222 11.85 5.28 19.20
CA ARG A 222 11.42 5.04 17.82
C ARG A 222 11.81 6.16 16.89
N CYS A 223 11.57 7.40 17.33
CA CYS A 223 11.82 8.58 16.51
C CYS A 223 13.30 8.93 16.40
N THR A 224 14.15 8.50 17.36
CA THR A 224 15.59 8.81 17.34
C THR A 224 16.46 7.67 16.79
N TYR A 225 15.86 6.51 16.49
CA TYR A 225 16.60 5.38 15.94
C TYR A 225 16.73 5.50 14.41
N LYS A 226 17.96 5.67 13.91
CA LYS A 226 18.29 5.70 12.48
C LYS A 226 17.50 6.73 11.65
N VAL A 227 17.45 7.98 12.12
CA VAL A 227 16.90 9.06 11.29
C VAL A 227 17.84 9.35 10.12
N GLU A 228 17.28 9.48 8.91
CA GLU A 228 17.99 9.75 7.67
C GLU A 228 17.48 11.04 7.00
N ASN A 229 18.28 11.58 6.06
CA ASN A 229 17.86 12.73 5.26
C ASN A 229 16.57 12.40 4.50
N GLY A 230 15.61 13.30 4.57
CA GLY A 230 14.34 13.17 3.86
C GLY A 230 13.29 12.30 4.55
N ASP A 231 13.54 11.86 5.80
CA ASP A 231 12.54 11.12 6.58
C ASP A 231 11.32 11.99 6.91
N ILE A 232 10.15 11.36 6.90
CA ILE A 232 8.87 11.93 7.37
C ILE A 232 8.43 11.15 8.60
N VAL A 233 8.24 11.85 9.71
CA VAL A 233 7.89 11.28 11.01
C VAL A 233 6.43 11.52 11.32
N LEU A 234 5.71 10.46 11.73
CA LEU A 234 4.31 10.53 12.15
C LEU A 234 4.18 10.65 13.67
N PHE A 235 3.39 11.62 14.09
CA PHE A 235 2.81 11.77 15.42
C PHE A 235 1.31 12.02 15.36
N HIS A 236 0.63 11.97 16.50
CA HIS A 236 -0.78 12.32 16.66
C HIS A 236 -0.93 13.43 17.70
N ASN A 237 -1.80 14.39 17.42
CA ASN A 237 -2.02 15.54 18.30
C ASN A 237 -2.66 15.18 19.64
N ASP A 238 -3.26 13.99 19.76
CA ASP A 238 -4.04 13.54 20.94
C ASP A 238 -3.28 12.50 21.80
N SER A 239 -2.07 12.12 21.42
CA SER A 239 -1.26 11.16 22.15
C SER A 239 -0.96 11.63 23.58
N ASN A 240 -1.07 10.71 24.57
CA ASN A 240 -0.88 11.04 25.98
C ASN A 240 0.55 11.48 26.30
N ASP A 241 1.54 10.98 25.59
CA ASP A 241 2.96 11.18 25.87
C ASP A 241 3.66 12.17 24.93
N ILE A 242 2.97 12.68 23.89
CA ILE A 242 3.61 13.50 22.85
C ILE A 242 4.25 14.78 23.39
N VAL A 243 3.56 15.48 24.29
CA VAL A 243 4.08 16.73 24.88
C VAL A 243 5.38 16.50 25.65
N ASN A 244 5.53 15.33 26.27
CA ASN A 244 6.72 14.97 27.01
C ASN A 244 7.86 14.45 26.09
N ALA A 245 7.51 13.80 24.98
CA ALA A 245 8.50 13.20 24.07
C ALA A 245 9.07 14.20 23.06
N LEU A 246 8.22 15.09 22.55
CA LEU A 246 8.52 15.98 21.43
C LEU A 246 9.77 16.85 21.63
N PRO A 247 10.01 17.49 22.81
CA PRO A 247 11.22 18.27 23.04
C PRO A 247 12.50 17.46 22.83
N THR A 248 12.54 16.24 23.34
CA THR A 248 13.71 15.36 23.23
C THR A 248 13.95 14.93 21.79
N VAL A 249 12.89 14.63 21.03
CA VAL A 249 13.00 14.26 19.62
C VAL A 249 13.52 15.43 18.77
N ILE A 250 12.98 16.64 18.96
CA ILE A 250 13.43 17.85 18.26
C ILE A 250 14.89 18.14 18.58
N GLN A 251 15.28 18.14 19.86
CA GLN A 251 16.68 18.36 20.29
C GLN A 251 17.63 17.33 19.68
N HIS A 252 17.22 16.06 19.59
CA HIS A 252 18.02 15.01 18.97
C HIS A 252 18.27 15.31 17.50
N TYR A 253 17.24 15.68 16.72
CA TYR A 253 17.39 15.99 15.30
C TYR A 253 18.27 17.23 15.10
N GLN A 254 18.00 18.31 15.83
CA GLN A 254 18.80 19.54 15.76
C GLN A 254 20.25 19.28 16.20
N GLY A 255 20.46 18.45 17.23
CA GLY A 255 21.80 18.04 17.70
C GLY A 255 22.61 17.23 16.67
N LEU A 256 21.92 16.49 15.79
CA LEU A 256 22.55 15.82 14.65
C LEU A 256 22.74 16.74 13.42
N GLY A 257 22.31 17.99 13.52
CA GLY A 257 22.40 18.99 12.47
C GLY A 257 21.26 18.93 11.44
N PHE A 258 20.15 18.26 11.75
CA PHE A 258 18.97 18.29 10.88
C PHE A 258 18.19 19.58 11.04
N THR A 259 17.72 20.14 9.93
CA THR A 259 16.67 21.15 9.90
C THR A 259 15.32 20.43 9.78
N ILE A 260 14.37 20.81 10.63
CA ILE A 260 13.01 20.26 10.60
C ILE A 260 12.15 21.23 9.79
N ILE A 261 11.53 20.73 8.70
CA ILE A 261 10.71 21.54 7.77
C ILE A 261 9.34 20.89 7.55
N PRO A 262 8.31 21.65 7.11
CA PRO A 262 7.01 21.10 6.73
C PRO A 262 7.12 20.04 5.63
N VAL A 263 6.15 19.11 5.59
CA VAL A 263 6.12 18.02 4.60
C VAL A 263 6.07 18.55 3.17
N GLY A 264 5.31 19.64 2.93
CA GLY A 264 5.24 20.27 1.59
C GLY A 264 6.56 20.88 1.13
N GLN A 265 7.52 21.13 2.03
CA GLN A 265 8.85 21.61 1.68
C GLN A 265 9.87 20.49 1.50
N ILE A 266 9.57 19.27 1.99
CA ILE A 266 10.47 18.13 1.83
C ILE A 266 10.16 17.31 0.58
N VAL A 267 8.88 17.19 0.19
CA VAL A 267 8.48 16.51 -1.05
C VAL A 267 8.97 17.29 -2.27
N LEU A 268 9.32 16.55 -3.31
CA LEU A 268 9.82 17.14 -4.56
C LEU A 268 8.67 17.63 -5.41
N ASP A 269 8.81 18.84 -5.95
CA ASP A 269 7.96 19.36 -6.99
C ASP A 269 8.48 18.96 -8.37
N GLY A 270 7.59 18.86 -9.38
CA GLY A 270 7.94 18.55 -10.75
C GLY A 270 8.12 17.06 -11.03
N ASP A 271 9.09 16.69 -11.89
CA ASP A 271 9.28 15.30 -12.31
C ASP A 271 10.10 14.52 -11.28
N TYR A 272 9.52 13.46 -10.78
CA TYR A 272 10.15 12.53 -9.84
C TYR A 272 9.74 11.08 -10.11
N THR A 273 10.42 10.15 -9.50
CA THR A 273 10.03 8.74 -9.44
C THR A 273 9.86 8.31 -7.99
N ILE A 274 9.00 7.32 -7.76
CA ILE A 274 8.84 6.69 -6.44
C ILE A 274 9.30 5.24 -6.57
N ASP A 275 10.20 4.81 -5.69
CA ASP A 275 10.68 3.44 -5.63
C ASP A 275 9.71 2.51 -4.90
N VAL A 276 10.08 1.23 -4.76
CA VAL A 276 9.22 0.22 -4.11
C VAL A 276 9.08 0.40 -2.60
N GLN A 277 9.91 1.21 -1.97
CA GLN A 277 9.84 1.62 -0.57
C GLN A 277 9.00 2.88 -0.37
N GLY A 278 8.60 3.55 -1.46
CA GLY A 278 7.88 4.82 -1.40
C GLY A 278 8.82 6.03 -1.25
N LYS A 279 10.12 5.86 -1.47
CA LYS A 279 11.05 6.99 -1.49
C LYS A 279 10.94 7.73 -2.82
N GLN A 280 10.77 9.05 -2.73
CA GLN A 280 10.71 9.96 -3.86
C GLN A 280 12.13 10.33 -4.32
N HIS A 281 12.42 10.19 -5.61
CA HIS A 281 13.72 10.45 -6.22
C HIS A 281 13.59 11.51 -7.31
N PRO A 282 14.47 12.52 -7.37
CA PRO A 282 14.47 13.48 -8.46
C PRO A 282 14.82 12.78 -9.79
N VAL A 283 14.14 13.18 -10.86
CA VAL A 283 14.56 12.75 -12.20
C VAL A 283 15.78 13.57 -12.60
N GLN A 284 16.93 12.92 -12.75
CA GLN A 284 18.12 13.57 -13.27
C GLN A 284 17.88 13.97 -14.73
N THR A 285 17.68 15.25 -14.99
CA THR A 285 17.64 15.78 -16.36
C THR A 285 19.07 15.68 -16.89
N THR A 286 19.38 14.66 -17.71
CA THR A 286 20.62 14.61 -18.48
C THR A 286 20.62 15.81 -19.40
N GLN A 287 21.40 16.83 -19.07
CA GLN A 287 21.69 17.90 -20.03
C GLN A 287 22.35 17.24 -21.25
N PRO A 288 21.90 17.54 -22.49
CA PRO A 288 22.59 17.05 -23.68
C PRO A 288 24.01 17.59 -23.63
N THR A 289 24.98 16.68 -23.64
CA THR A 289 26.39 17.00 -23.76
C THR A 289 26.56 17.89 -25.01
N GLN A 290 26.94 19.15 -24.83
CA GLN A 290 27.32 20.01 -25.95
C GLN A 290 28.53 19.36 -26.59
N GLU A 291 28.37 18.86 -27.81
CA GLU A 291 29.51 18.46 -28.64
C GLU A 291 30.47 19.66 -28.76
N PRO A 292 31.77 19.46 -28.55
CA PRO A 292 32.74 20.53 -28.75
C PRO A 292 32.71 20.95 -30.23
N GLN A 293 32.33 22.18 -30.49
CA GLN A 293 32.46 22.80 -31.82
C GLN A 293 33.96 22.78 -32.17
N GLN A 294 34.33 21.95 -33.15
CA GLN A 294 35.67 21.96 -33.76
C GLN A 294 35.77 23.27 -34.55
N THR A 295 36.67 24.14 -34.12
CA THR A 295 37.18 25.31 -34.89
C THR A 295 38.29 24.86 -35.84
#